data_e20802a0d7ef6ddbc821f1efbf126d17
#
_entry.id   e20802a0d7ef6ddbc821f1efbf126d17
#
_cell.length_a   1.000
_cell.length_b   1.000
_cell.length_c   1.000
_cell.angle_alpha   90.00
_cell.angle_beta   90.00
_cell.angle_gamma   90.00
#
_symmetry.space_group_name_H-M   'P 1'
#
loop_
_entity.id
_entity.type
_entity.pdbx_description
1 polymer ?
#
loop_
_entity_poly.entity_id
_entity_poly.type
_entity_poly.pdbx_seq_one_letter_code
_entity_poly.pdbx_strand_id
1 'polypeptide(L)'
;DSVAVFMNGGAMRDKDGQIIESRNGTYDSKVKKFTFQNDVNMFTDSVFVKTKELVYESDLNLATFGFATDAWQDNNMLSSNRGWYDRGRELFFVADDVHVMSEDQEGWSDSLFFNRLTSNVEMLGNAQVMDTTRNVFALAGRIEYVDSISKVTLTRKPAVISQNEEADGSIDTVYLGADKLVYYTLKKCDISPSVVEDADKRLKSLEVDPVGTFRKKAAEEAAKAAEEAAKNDPNRPPQGAKGAKSAQK
;
A
#
# COMPACT_ATOMS: atom_id res chain seq x y z
N ASP A 1 -34.81 27.68 29.90
CA ASP A 1 -33.44 27.38 29.48
C ASP A 1 -33.40 26.01 28.85
N SER A 2 -32.78 25.92 27.68
CA SER A 2 -32.83 24.72 26.83
C SER A 2 -31.55 23.90 26.93
N VAL A 3 -30.69 24.21 27.91
CA VAL A 3 -29.38 23.56 28.07
C VAL A 3 -29.37 22.75 29.35
N ALA A 4 -29.12 21.46 29.23
CA ALA A 4 -28.81 20.57 30.37
C ALA A 4 -27.29 20.43 30.47
N VAL A 5 -26.77 20.38 31.71
CA VAL A 5 -25.34 20.23 31.98
C VAL A 5 -25.17 19.07 32.95
N PHE A 6 -24.21 18.20 32.71
CA PHE A 6 -23.80 17.19 33.68
C PHE A 6 -22.31 17.31 34.00
N MET A 7 -21.95 17.02 35.23
CA MET A 7 -20.60 17.00 35.77
C MET A 7 -20.39 15.70 36.56
N ASN A 8 -19.15 15.23 36.61
CA ASN A 8 -18.79 14.02 37.35
C ASN A 8 -19.31 12.70 36.77
N GLY A 9 -19.46 12.68 35.45
CA GLY A 9 -19.85 11.49 34.70
C GLY A 9 -21.28 11.54 34.17
N GLY A 10 -21.44 11.16 32.92
CA GLY A 10 -22.73 11.02 32.27
C GLY A 10 -22.59 10.17 30.99
N ALA A 11 -23.71 9.61 30.57
CA ALA A 11 -23.79 8.81 29.38
C ALA A 11 -25.02 9.19 28.54
N MET A 12 -24.86 9.20 27.23
CA MET A 12 -25.96 9.21 26.29
C MET A 12 -26.07 7.83 25.64
N ARG A 13 -27.29 7.34 25.51
CA ARG A 13 -27.59 6.15 24.72
C ARG A 13 -28.64 6.51 23.69
N ASP A 14 -28.37 6.20 22.43
CA ASP A 14 -29.38 6.35 21.39
C ASP A 14 -30.24 5.08 21.25
N LYS A 15 -31.28 5.17 20.41
CA LYS A 15 -32.21 4.07 20.14
C LYS A 15 -31.55 2.89 19.40
N ASP A 16 -30.44 3.12 18.72
CA ASP A 16 -29.72 2.18 17.88
C ASP A 16 -28.53 1.53 18.63
N GLY A 17 -28.43 1.77 19.95
CA GLY A 17 -27.46 1.12 20.83
C GLY A 17 -26.13 1.85 20.97
N GLN A 18 -25.90 2.96 20.29
CA GLN A 18 -24.71 3.79 20.46
C GLN A 18 -24.67 4.38 21.88
N ILE A 19 -23.53 4.30 22.52
CA ILE A 19 -23.29 4.85 23.86
C ILE A 19 -22.14 5.84 23.77
N ILE A 20 -22.32 7.04 24.34
CA ILE A 20 -21.26 8.02 24.51
C ILE A 20 -21.18 8.38 25.99
N GLU A 21 -20.01 8.19 26.57
CA GLU A 21 -19.73 8.47 27.98
C GLU A 21 -18.66 9.56 28.10
N SER A 22 -18.76 10.41 29.11
CA SER A 22 -17.74 11.42 29.42
C SER A 22 -17.81 11.89 30.85
N ARG A 23 -16.79 12.58 31.35
CA ARG A 23 -16.85 13.23 32.67
C ARG A 23 -17.81 14.40 32.71
N ASN A 24 -17.79 15.23 31.67
CA ASN A 24 -18.61 16.44 31.59
C ASN A 24 -19.32 16.49 30.25
N GLY A 25 -20.47 17.13 30.22
CA GLY A 25 -21.16 17.35 28.97
C GLY A 25 -22.32 18.32 29.08
N THR A 26 -22.76 18.78 27.93
CA THR A 26 -23.92 19.66 27.79
C THR A 26 -24.82 19.16 26.69
N TYR A 27 -26.12 19.37 26.85
CA TYR A 27 -27.11 19.16 25.82
C TYR A 27 -27.92 20.41 25.60
N ASP A 28 -27.84 20.99 24.40
CA ASP A 28 -28.71 22.08 23.96
C ASP A 28 -29.88 21.51 23.15
N SER A 29 -31.07 21.56 23.76
CA SER A 29 -32.29 20.99 23.15
C SER A 29 -32.82 21.81 21.96
N LYS A 30 -32.45 23.08 21.82
CA LYS A 30 -32.88 23.93 20.70
C LYS A 30 -32.22 23.52 19.39
N VAL A 31 -30.94 23.20 19.47
CA VAL A 31 -30.12 22.81 18.32
C VAL A 31 -29.79 21.33 18.32
N LYS A 32 -30.36 20.57 19.29
CA LYS A 32 -30.17 19.13 19.47
C LYS A 32 -28.70 18.70 19.43
N LYS A 33 -27.88 19.46 20.11
CA LYS A 33 -26.43 19.32 20.15
C LYS A 33 -25.97 18.83 21.50
N PHE A 34 -25.24 17.74 21.48
CA PHE A 34 -24.50 17.22 22.64
C PHE A 34 -23.04 17.62 22.52
N THR A 35 -22.44 18.05 23.62
CA THR A 35 -21.00 18.25 23.74
C THR A 35 -20.51 17.44 24.91
N PHE A 36 -19.58 16.53 24.66
CA PHE A 36 -18.95 15.65 25.64
C PHE A 36 -17.49 16.08 25.80
N GLN A 37 -17.03 16.14 27.04
CA GLN A 37 -15.67 16.61 27.35
C GLN A 37 -15.05 15.79 28.47
N ASN A 38 -13.75 15.62 28.37
CA ASN A 38 -12.90 14.87 29.29
C ASN A 38 -13.24 13.38 29.39
N ASP A 39 -12.29 12.57 28.96
CA ASP A 39 -12.40 11.11 28.93
C ASP A 39 -13.65 10.63 28.17
N VAL A 40 -13.82 11.11 26.95
CA VAL A 40 -14.95 10.74 26.11
C VAL A 40 -14.71 9.37 25.50
N ASN A 41 -15.64 8.44 25.72
CA ASN A 41 -15.66 7.11 25.13
C ASN A 41 -16.96 6.94 24.34
N MET A 42 -16.86 6.58 23.07
CA MET A 42 -18.01 6.27 22.22
C MET A 42 -17.95 4.80 21.82
N PHE A 43 -19.06 4.12 22.00
CA PHE A 43 -19.24 2.71 21.62
C PHE A 43 -20.36 2.61 20.60
N THR A 44 -20.05 1.97 19.47
CA THR A 44 -21.05 1.53 18.49
C THR A 44 -21.00 0.00 18.42
N ASP A 45 -21.80 -0.63 17.55
CA ASP A 45 -21.83 -2.09 17.43
C ASP A 45 -20.47 -2.72 17.12
N SER A 46 -19.56 -1.98 16.46
CA SER A 46 -18.27 -2.52 16.03
C SER A 46 -17.09 -1.57 16.20
N VAL A 47 -17.34 -0.30 16.60
CA VAL A 47 -16.28 0.70 16.71
C VAL A 47 -16.26 1.28 18.13
N PHE A 48 -15.07 1.32 18.70
CA PHE A 48 -14.78 2.03 19.94
C PHE A 48 -13.94 3.28 19.60
N VAL A 49 -14.36 4.45 20.11
CA VAL A 49 -13.62 5.72 19.95
C VAL A 49 -13.35 6.31 21.32
N LYS A 50 -12.11 6.74 21.51
CA LYS A 50 -11.65 7.48 22.68
C LYS A 50 -11.13 8.83 22.25
N THR A 51 -11.64 9.90 22.89
CA THR A 51 -11.22 11.28 22.56
C THR A 51 -11.34 12.19 23.79
N LYS A 52 -10.80 13.41 23.71
CA LYS A 52 -10.97 14.40 24.76
C LYS A 52 -12.25 15.19 24.65
N GLU A 53 -12.73 15.38 23.42
CA GLU A 53 -13.93 16.16 23.12
C GLU A 53 -14.67 15.52 21.94
N LEU A 54 -15.99 15.41 22.08
CA LEU A 54 -16.89 14.96 21.03
C LEU A 54 -18.13 15.82 21.01
N VAL A 55 -18.49 16.31 19.82
CA VAL A 55 -19.74 17.03 19.58
C VAL A 55 -20.62 16.16 18.70
N TYR A 56 -21.85 15.88 19.16
CA TYR A 56 -22.81 15.11 18.38
C TYR A 56 -24.05 15.96 18.09
N GLU A 57 -24.30 16.17 16.79
CA GLU A 57 -25.48 16.88 16.28
C GLU A 57 -26.49 15.88 15.78
N SER A 58 -27.53 15.60 16.60
CA SER A 58 -28.43 14.48 16.35
C SER A 58 -29.31 14.65 15.11
N ASP A 59 -29.67 15.88 14.73
CA ASP A 59 -30.45 16.15 13.51
C ASP A 59 -29.64 15.91 12.23
N LEU A 60 -28.32 16.05 12.33
CA LEU A 60 -27.40 15.82 11.22
C LEU A 60 -26.80 14.41 11.21
N ASN A 61 -26.98 13.64 12.29
CA ASN A 61 -26.28 12.38 12.54
C ASN A 61 -24.75 12.53 12.43
N LEU A 62 -24.23 13.67 12.85
CA LEU A 62 -22.83 14.04 12.70
C LEU A 62 -22.13 14.06 14.06
N ALA A 63 -21.09 13.26 14.20
CA ALA A 63 -20.16 13.31 15.32
C ALA A 63 -18.86 14.01 14.87
N THR A 64 -18.47 15.05 15.58
CA THR A 64 -17.19 15.74 15.36
C THR A 64 -16.31 15.55 16.60
N PHE A 65 -15.06 15.19 16.40
CA PHE A 65 -14.10 14.98 17.47
C PHE A 65 -12.81 15.76 17.22
N GLY A 66 -12.22 16.23 18.30
CA GLY A 66 -10.97 16.98 18.28
C GLY A 66 -10.00 16.47 19.35
N PHE A 67 -8.74 16.85 19.18
CA PHE A 67 -7.62 16.42 20.02
C PHE A 67 -7.43 14.89 19.98
N ALA A 68 -6.27 14.40 20.32
CA ALA A 68 -5.87 12.99 20.29
C ALA A 68 -7.06 12.00 20.32
N THR A 69 -7.51 11.58 19.16
CA THR A 69 -8.64 10.67 18.99
C THR A 69 -8.11 9.34 18.49
N ASP A 70 -8.43 8.28 19.23
CA ASP A 70 -8.11 6.91 18.86
C ASP A 70 -9.41 6.15 18.61
N ALA A 71 -9.43 5.36 17.54
CA ALA A 71 -10.56 4.51 17.18
C ALA A 71 -10.09 3.08 16.91
N TRP A 72 -10.87 2.11 17.35
CA TRP A 72 -10.60 0.68 17.15
C TRP A 72 -11.80 -0.02 16.56
N GLN A 73 -11.53 -0.89 15.61
CA GLN A 73 -12.49 -1.85 15.07
C GLN A 73 -11.76 -3.17 14.84
N ASP A 74 -12.13 -4.21 15.55
CA ASP A 74 -11.43 -5.50 15.55
C ASP A 74 -9.93 -5.32 15.82
N ASN A 75 -9.06 -5.76 14.91
CA ASN A 75 -7.61 -5.62 14.98
C ASN A 75 -7.09 -4.34 14.31
N ASN A 76 -7.99 -3.45 13.88
CA ASN A 76 -7.61 -2.20 13.24
C ASN A 76 -7.66 -1.04 14.23
N MET A 77 -6.68 -0.17 14.14
CA MET A 77 -6.59 1.06 14.94
C MET A 77 -6.38 2.26 14.02
N LEU A 78 -7.01 3.36 14.39
CA LEU A 78 -6.81 4.67 13.76
C LEU A 78 -6.56 5.69 14.85
N SER A 79 -5.55 6.54 14.68
CA SER A 79 -5.25 7.68 15.53
C SER A 79 -5.22 8.97 14.72
N SER A 80 -5.71 10.08 15.28
CA SER A 80 -5.68 11.40 14.64
C SER A 80 -5.93 12.52 15.65
N ASN A 81 -5.69 13.77 15.27
CA ASN A 81 -5.94 14.92 16.14
C ASN A 81 -7.34 15.50 15.99
N ARG A 82 -8.00 15.31 14.85
CA ARG A 82 -9.38 15.77 14.60
C ARG A 82 -10.08 14.97 13.52
N GLY A 83 -11.39 15.02 13.54
CA GLY A 83 -12.19 14.38 12.50
C GLY A 83 -13.68 14.49 12.73
N TRP A 84 -14.41 13.84 11.88
CA TRP A 84 -15.86 13.71 11.99
C TRP A 84 -16.34 12.37 11.40
N TYR A 85 -17.49 11.94 11.87
CA TYR A 85 -18.20 10.78 11.35
C TYR A 85 -19.64 11.17 11.01
N ASP A 86 -19.98 11.09 9.72
CA ASP A 86 -21.34 11.25 9.20
C ASP A 86 -22.00 9.85 9.16
N ARG A 87 -22.83 9.57 10.16
CA ARG A 87 -23.55 8.29 10.28
C ARG A 87 -24.57 8.10 9.16
N GLY A 88 -25.15 9.19 8.63
CA GLY A 88 -26.11 9.10 7.53
C GLY A 88 -25.52 8.63 6.21
N ARG A 89 -24.25 8.96 6.00
CA ARG A 89 -23.48 8.60 4.81
C ARG A 89 -22.48 7.47 5.06
N GLU A 90 -22.35 7.01 6.31
CA GLU A 90 -21.32 6.06 6.72
C GLU A 90 -19.90 6.49 6.32
N LEU A 91 -19.64 7.79 6.40
CA LEU A 91 -18.41 8.41 5.95
C LEU A 91 -17.59 8.93 7.14
N PHE A 92 -16.36 8.47 7.24
CA PHE A 92 -15.38 8.89 8.23
C PHE A 92 -14.35 9.79 7.58
N PHE A 93 -14.01 10.89 8.23
CA PHE A 93 -12.92 11.76 7.88
C PHE A 93 -12.08 12.05 9.12
N VAL A 94 -10.76 11.93 8.97
CA VAL A 94 -9.79 12.27 10.00
C VAL A 94 -8.65 13.08 9.42
N ALA A 95 -8.06 13.93 10.23
CA ALA A 95 -6.96 14.79 9.82
C ALA A 95 -6.02 15.11 10.99
N ASP A 96 -4.85 15.60 10.62
CA ASP A 96 -3.74 15.98 11.45
C ASP A 96 -3.16 14.78 12.21
N ASP A 97 -1.96 14.39 11.82
CA ASP A 97 -1.23 13.23 12.34
C ASP A 97 -2.03 11.91 12.24
N VAL A 98 -2.58 11.64 11.07
CA VAL A 98 -3.32 10.40 10.84
C VAL A 98 -2.38 9.22 10.82
N HIS A 99 -2.68 8.23 11.66
CA HIS A 99 -1.98 6.96 11.73
C HIS A 99 -2.99 5.82 11.77
N VAL A 100 -2.86 4.87 10.86
CA VAL A 100 -3.70 3.68 10.79
C VAL A 100 -2.84 2.44 10.91
N MET A 101 -3.35 1.44 11.63
CA MET A 101 -2.69 0.15 11.79
C MET A 101 -3.70 -0.97 11.61
N SER A 102 -3.30 -2.02 10.94
CA SER A 102 -3.95 -3.31 10.89
C SER A 102 -2.94 -4.41 11.21
N GLU A 103 -3.33 -5.66 11.10
CA GLU A 103 -2.43 -6.79 11.37
C GLU A 103 -1.17 -6.77 10.47
N ASP A 104 -1.36 -6.46 9.18
CA ASP A 104 -0.32 -6.55 8.15
C ASP A 104 0.12 -5.20 7.58
N GLN A 105 -0.59 -4.12 7.91
CA GLN A 105 -0.36 -2.82 7.27
C GLN A 105 -0.35 -1.69 8.28
N GLU A 106 0.50 -0.73 8.01
CA GLU A 106 0.60 0.50 8.77
C GLU A 106 0.62 1.69 7.80
N GLY A 107 -0.05 2.78 8.14
CA GLY A 107 -0.17 3.92 7.24
C GLY A 107 -0.24 5.26 7.95
N TRP A 108 0.28 6.30 7.29
CA TRP A 108 0.31 7.68 7.77
C TRP A 108 -0.13 8.63 6.67
N SER A 109 -0.80 9.71 7.05
CA SER A 109 -1.15 10.79 6.11
C SER A 109 -1.55 12.08 6.85
N ASP A 110 -1.65 13.19 6.12
CA ASP A 110 -2.18 14.43 6.68
C ASP A 110 -3.70 14.33 6.90
N SER A 111 -4.41 13.58 6.03
CA SER A 111 -5.84 13.30 6.18
C SER A 111 -6.24 11.99 5.51
N LEU A 112 -7.33 11.41 6.01
CA LEU A 112 -7.90 10.17 5.51
C LEU A 112 -9.43 10.25 5.45
N PHE A 113 -10.00 9.79 4.33
CA PHE A 113 -11.42 9.49 4.16
C PHE A 113 -11.62 7.98 4.14
N PHE A 114 -12.61 7.50 4.85
CA PHE A 114 -13.04 6.12 4.84
C PHE A 114 -14.55 6.03 4.67
N ASN A 115 -14.99 5.35 3.61
CA ASN A 115 -16.40 5.05 3.40
C ASN A 115 -16.70 3.63 3.86
N ARG A 116 -17.45 3.50 4.95
CA ARG A 116 -17.79 2.20 5.58
C ARG A 116 -18.69 1.32 4.71
N LEU A 117 -19.55 1.92 3.87
CA LEU A 117 -20.44 1.17 2.98
C LEU A 117 -19.69 0.47 1.84
N THR A 118 -18.63 1.09 1.37
CA THR A 118 -17.87 0.60 0.20
C THR A 118 -16.49 0.08 0.58
N SER A 119 -16.07 0.25 1.83
CA SER A 119 -14.71 -0.02 2.32
C SER A 119 -13.61 0.75 1.55
N ASN A 120 -13.99 1.82 0.85
CA ASN A 120 -13.02 2.64 0.12
C ASN A 120 -12.28 3.58 1.06
N VAL A 121 -10.97 3.71 0.82
CA VAL A 121 -10.07 4.58 1.57
C VAL A 121 -9.40 5.58 0.65
N GLU A 122 -9.28 6.82 1.08
CA GLU A 122 -8.47 7.85 0.43
C GLU A 122 -7.58 8.54 1.46
N MET A 123 -6.27 8.47 1.26
CA MET A 123 -5.26 9.15 2.06
C MET A 123 -4.68 10.32 1.26
N LEU A 124 -4.60 11.49 1.89
CA LEU A 124 -4.16 12.74 1.26
C LEU A 124 -3.06 13.41 2.09
N GLY A 125 -2.06 13.90 1.38
CA GLY A 125 -0.92 14.62 1.95
C GLY A 125 0.05 13.67 2.67
N ASN A 126 1.31 13.64 2.25
CA ASN A 126 2.37 12.82 2.82
C ASN A 126 1.96 11.36 3.09
N ALA A 127 1.09 10.83 2.22
CA ALA A 127 0.51 9.52 2.41
C ALA A 127 1.58 8.43 2.27
N GLN A 128 1.65 7.55 3.25
CA GLN A 128 2.59 6.44 3.34
C GLN A 128 1.84 5.19 3.80
N VAL A 129 2.13 4.07 3.17
CA VAL A 129 1.60 2.76 3.58
C VAL A 129 2.75 1.76 3.57
N MET A 130 2.87 1.01 4.63
CA MET A 130 3.83 -0.08 4.79
C MET A 130 3.07 -1.40 4.89
N ASP A 131 3.39 -2.36 4.03
CA ASP A 131 3.00 -3.76 4.18
C ASP A 131 4.16 -4.50 4.88
N THR A 132 3.93 -4.90 6.13
CA THR A 132 4.97 -5.49 6.98
C THR A 132 5.29 -6.93 6.60
N THR A 133 4.35 -7.63 5.96
CA THR A 133 4.55 -9.03 5.53
C THR A 133 5.32 -9.14 4.24
N ARG A 134 5.17 -8.16 3.36
CA ARG A 134 5.83 -8.12 2.04
C ARG A 134 7.04 -7.19 1.98
N ASN A 135 7.33 -6.45 3.05
CA ASN A 135 8.37 -5.41 3.07
C ASN A 135 8.24 -4.41 1.91
N VAL A 136 7.00 -3.94 1.67
CA VAL A 136 6.69 -2.96 0.63
C VAL A 136 6.25 -1.66 1.27
N PHE A 137 6.85 -0.57 0.82
CA PHE A 137 6.52 0.80 1.22
C PHE A 137 5.96 1.55 0.03
N ALA A 138 4.79 2.15 0.18
CA ALA A 138 4.16 3.02 -0.81
C ALA A 138 4.09 4.45 -0.27
N LEU A 139 4.56 5.41 -1.05
CA LEU A 139 4.58 6.83 -0.70
C LEU A 139 3.92 7.62 -1.82
N ALA A 140 3.06 8.58 -1.48
CA ALA A 140 2.44 9.46 -2.48
C ALA A 140 1.83 10.71 -1.82
N GLY A 141 1.52 11.73 -2.62
CA GLY A 141 0.66 12.81 -2.17
C GLY A 141 -0.83 12.44 -2.09
N ARG A 142 -1.21 11.32 -2.74
CA ARG A 142 -2.56 10.74 -2.67
C ARG A 142 -2.50 9.24 -2.92
N ILE A 143 -3.09 8.48 -2.01
CA ILE A 143 -3.31 7.03 -2.13
C ILE A 143 -4.81 6.79 -2.05
N GLU A 144 -5.36 6.09 -3.03
CA GLU A 144 -6.77 5.72 -3.12
C GLU A 144 -6.90 4.20 -3.22
N TYR A 145 -7.70 3.61 -2.35
CA TYR A 145 -8.07 2.20 -2.39
C TYR A 145 -9.56 2.06 -2.70
N VAL A 146 -9.87 1.29 -3.72
CA VAL A 146 -11.24 0.92 -4.12
C VAL A 146 -11.41 -0.57 -3.87
N ASP A 147 -12.14 -0.91 -2.81
CA ASP A 147 -12.27 -2.28 -2.30
C ASP A 147 -12.95 -3.22 -3.31
N SER A 148 -14.07 -2.80 -3.90
CA SER A 148 -14.88 -3.62 -4.82
C SER A 148 -14.11 -4.22 -6.01
N ILE A 149 -12.98 -3.61 -6.38
CA ILE A 149 -12.10 -4.06 -7.46
C ILE A 149 -10.66 -4.27 -7.00
N SER A 150 -10.42 -4.28 -5.69
CA SER A 150 -9.10 -4.45 -5.05
C SER A 150 -8.00 -3.63 -5.72
N LYS A 151 -8.30 -2.34 -5.95
CA LYS A 151 -7.45 -1.43 -6.70
C LYS A 151 -6.84 -0.36 -5.81
N VAL A 152 -5.52 -0.26 -5.82
CA VAL A 152 -4.78 0.86 -5.23
C VAL A 152 -4.28 1.79 -6.34
N THR A 153 -4.49 3.08 -6.17
CA THR A 153 -3.98 4.12 -7.08
C THR A 153 -3.15 5.12 -6.28
N LEU A 154 -1.90 5.30 -6.67
CA LEU A 154 -0.98 6.28 -6.10
C LEU A 154 -0.74 7.39 -7.12
N THR A 155 -0.86 8.64 -6.68
CA THR A 155 -0.66 9.84 -7.50
C THR A 155 0.06 10.94 -6.72
N ARG A 156 0.46 12.02 -7.38
CA ARG A 156 1.21 13.13 -6.79
C ARG A 156 2.59 12.68 -6.29
N LYS A 157 3.47 12.37 -7.24
CA LYS A 157 4.85 11.89 -7.03
C LYS A 157 4.88 10.56 -6.28
N PRO A 158 4.21 9.52 -6.79
CA PRO A 158 4.21 8.22 -6.14
C PRO A 158 5.58 7.54 -6.24
N ALA A 159 5.93 6.81 -5.18
CA ALA A 159 7.07 5.91 -5.14
C ALA A 159 6.68 4.63 -4.39
N VAL A 160 7.23 3.51 -4.84
CA VAL A 160 7.13 2.23 -4.14
C VAL A 160 8.55 1.71 -3.93
N ILE A 161 8.81 1.24 -2.73
CA ILE A 161 10.08 0.62 -2.33
C ILE A 161 9.74 -0.81 -1.90
N SER A 162 10.40 -1.80 -2.50
CA SER A 162 10.26 -3.21 -2.13
C SER A 162 11.61 -3.75 -1.69
N GLN A 163 11.63 -4.45 -0.58
CA GLN A 163 12.82 -5.11 -0.05
C GLN A 163 12.62 -6.62 -0.08
N ASN A 164 13.50 -7.30 -0.81
CA ASN A 164 13.50 -8.76 -0.92
C ASN A 164 14.79 -9.32 -0.28
N GLU A 165 14.63 -10.36 0.53
CA GLU A 165 15.77 -11.10 1.07
C GLU A 165 16.17 -12.18 0.06
N GLU A 166 17.41 -12.13 -0.40
CA GLU A 166 18.00 -13.12 -1.31
C GLU A 166 18.43 -14.38 -0.55
N ALA A 167 18.68 -15.46 -1.29
CA ALA A 167 19.04 -16.76 -0.72
C ALA A 167 20.36 -16.74 0.11
N ASP A 168 21.22 -15.75 -0.10
CA ASP A 168 22.46 -15.54 0.63
C ASP A 168 22.31 -14.63 1.87
N GLY A 169 21.07 -14.19 2.17
CA GLY A 169 20.76 -13.28 3.27
C GLY A 169 21.01 -11.81 2.96
N SER A 170 21.39 -11.46 1.74
CA SER A 170 21.48 -10.05 1.31
C SER A 170 20.07 -9.48 1.04
N ILE A 171 19.90 -8.17 1.24
CA ILE A 171 18.65 -7.47 0.98
C ILE A 171 18.79 -6.74 -0.37
N ASP A 172 17.97 -7.13 -1.34
CA ASP A 172 17.80 -6.37 -2.58
C ASP A 172 16.67 -5.36 -2.42
N THR A 173 16.94 -4.10 -2.80
CA THR A 173 15.97 -3.01 -2.67
C THR A 173 15.63 -2.45 -4.04
N VAL A 174 14.36 -2.58 -4.42
CA VAL A 174 13.81 -2.07 -5.67
C VAL A 174 13.06 -0.78 -5.43
N TYR A 175 13.38 0.27 -6.20
CA TYR A 175 12.71 1.56 -6.18
C TYR A 175 11.91 1.75 -7.47
N LEU A 176 10.63 2.00 -7.34
CA LEU A 176 9.72 2.28 -8.46
C LEU A 176 9.12 3.67 -8.31
N GLY A 177 9.31 4.53 -9.30
CA GLY A 177 8.73 5.88 -9.37
C GLY A 177 8.04 6.09 -10.70
N ALA A 178 6.93 6.83 -10.71
CA ALA A 178 6.18 7.19 -11.91
C ALA A 178 5.29 8.42 -11.64
N ASP A 179 4.60 8.95 -12.66
CA ASP A 179 3.57 9.98 -12.45
C ASP A 179 2.32 9.42 -11.79
N LYS A 180 2.03 8.14 -12.05
CA LYS A 180 0.93 7.39 -11.47
C LYS A 180 1.30 5.92 -11.38
N LEU A 181 1.05 5.32 -10.21
CA LEU A 181 1.15 3.88 -9.99
C LEU A 181 -0.23 3.31 -9.74
N VAL A 182 -0.53 2.16 -10.32
CA VAL A 182 -1.79 1.45 -10.12
C VAL A 182 -1.49 -0.01 -9.84
N TYR A 183 -2.02 -0.50 -8.73
CA TYR A 183 -1.91 -1.89 -8.32
C TYR A 183 -3.30 -2.53 -8.27
N TYR A 184 -3.41 -3.73 -8.82
CA TYR A 184 -4.61 -4.54 -8.77
C TYR A 184 -4.31 -5.90 -8.16
N THR A 185 -5.20 -6.37 -7.31
CA THR A 185 -5.20 -7.77 -6.87
C THR A 185 -6.28 -8.52 -7.64
N LEU A 186 -5.89 -9.49 -8.45
CA LEU A 186 -6.80 -10.35 -9.20
C LEU A 186 -6.65 -11.78 -8.72
N LYS A 187 -7.77 -12.50 -8.62
CA LYS A 187 -7.73 -13.94 -8.42
C LYS A 187 -7.18 -14.61 -9.69
N LYS A 188 -6.36 -15.64 -9.54
CA LYS A 188 -5.74 -16.35 -10.67
C LYS A 188 -6.78 -16.89 -11.67
N CYS A 189 -7.98 -17.28 -11.19
CA CYS A 189 -9.08 -17.74 -12.02
C CYS A 189 -9.71 -16.64 -12.89
N ASP A 190 -9.54 -15.36 -12.51
CA ASP A 190 -10.13 -14.21 -13.22
C ASP A 190 -9.18 -13.65 -14.28
N ILE A 191 -7.94 -14.18 -14.35
CA ILE A 191 -6.94 -13.76 -15.34
C ILE A 191 -7.15 -14.55 -16.62
N SER A 192 -7.28 -13.88 -17.76
CA SER A 192 -7.45 -14.56 -19.04
C SER A 192 -6.21 -15.43 -19.37
N PRO A 193 -6.37 -16.63 -19.91
CA PRO A 193 -5.25 -17.50 -20.26
C PRO A 193 -4.21 -16.85 -21.18
N SER A 194 -4.65 -15.96 -22.08
CA SER A 194 -3.75 -15.22 -22.99
C SER A 194 -2.81 -14.28 -22.24
N VAL A 195 -3.29 -13.63 -21.18
CA VAL A 195 -2.46 -12.74 -20.35
C VAL A 195 -1.40 -13.54 -19.58
N VAL A 196 -1.77 -14.71 -19.07
CA VAL A 196 -0.83 -15.61 -18.38
C VAL A 196 0.24 -16.10 -19.36
N GLU A 197 -0.15 -16.53 -20.56
CA GLU A 197 0.77 -17.00 -21.61
C GLU A 197 1.73 -15.89 -22.05
N ASP A 198 1.25 -14.66 -22.21
CA ASP A 198 2.09 -13.50 -22.58
C ASP A 198 3.04 -13.11 -21.43
N ALA A 199 2.62 -13.23 -20.17
CA ALA A 199 3.47 -13.01 -19.01
C ALA A 199 4.59 -14.07 -18.95
N ASP A 200 4.26 -15.34 -19.14
CA ASP A 200 5.23 -16.44 -19.16
C ASP A 200 6.25 -16.27 -20.31
N LYS A 201 5.80 -15.83 -21.50
CA LYS A 201 6.70 -15.55 -22.63
C LYS A 201 7.67 -14.41 -22.28
N ARG A 202 7.19 -13.35 -21.61
CA ARG A 202 8.04 -12.23 -21.18
C ARG A 202 9.05 -12.67 -20.12
N LEU A 203 8.62 -13.44 -19.11
CA LEU A 203 9.51 -14.00 -18.08
C LEU A 203 10.63 -14.84 -18.72
N LYS A 204 10.28 -15.76 -19.63
CA LYS A 204 11.28 -16.55 -20.36
C LYS A 204 12.23 -15.70 -21.19
N SER A 205 11.75 -14.57 -21.72
CA SER A 205 12.63 -13.63 -22.47
C SER A 205 13.59 -12.85 -21.57
N LEU A 206 13.23 -12.65 -20.28
CA LEU A 206 14.10 -12.00 -19.28
C LEU A 206 15.15 -12.94 -18.69
N GLU A 207 14.91 -14.25 -18.71
CA GLU A 207 15.90 -15.26 -18.33
C GLU A 207 17.07 -15.34 -19.31
N VAL A 208 16.89 -14.84 -20.53
CA VAL A 208 17.95 -14.75 -21.54
C VAL A 208 18.74 -13.46 -21.29
N ASP A 209 19.99 -13.60 -20.84
CA ASP A 209 20.91 -12.44 -20.79
C ASP A 209 21.19 -11.90 -22.22
N PRO A 210 20.54 -10.81 -22.65
CA PRO A 210 20.69 -10.30 -24.02
C PRO A 210 22.09 -9.77 -24.27
N VAL A 211 22.79 -9.29 -23.24
CA VAL A 211 24.16 -8.77 -23.35
C VAL A 211 25.15 -9.92 -23.46
N GLY A 212 25.00 -10.94 -22.65
CA GLY A 212 25.82 -12.16 -22.71
C GLY A 212 25.62 -12.90 -24.05
N THR A 213 24.38 -13.00 -24.53
CA THR A 213 24.06 -13.59 -25.84
C THR A 213 24.70 -12.80 -26.99
N PHE A 214 24.60 -11.46 -26.96
CA PHE A 214 25.23 -10.60 -27.95
C PHE A 214 26.76 -10.75 -27.95
N ARG A 215 27.40 -10.74 -26.78
CA ARG A 215 28.86 -10.90 -26.65
C ARG A 215 29.32 -12.26 -27.14
N LYS A 216 28.58 -13.32 -26.83
CA LYS A 216 28.88 -14.67 -27.29
C LYS A 216 28.82 -14.76 -28.82
N LYS A 217 27.76 -14.22 -29.44
CA LYS A 217 27.62 -14.16 -30.87
C LYS A 217 28.72 -13.36 -31.55
N ALA A 218 29.07 -12.19 -31.03
CA ALA A 218 30.18 -11.38 -31.53
C ALA A 218 31.52 -12.09 -31.41
N ALA A 219 31.78 -12.82 -30.35
CA ALA A 219 32.98 -13.62 -30.17
C ALA A 219 33.07 -14.79 -31.17
N GLU A 220 31.93 -15.46 -31.44
CA GLU A 220 31.85 -16.53 -32.44
C GLU A 220 32.08 -16.02 -33.86
N GLU A 221 31.52 -14.86 -34.22
CA GLU A 221 31.75 -14.20 -35.51
C GLU A 221 33.20 -13.78 -35.67
N ALA A 222 33.80 -13.17 -34.64
CA ALA A 222 35.21 -12.81 -34.65
C ALA A 222 36.14 -14.04 -34.78
N ALA A 223 35.83 -15.13 -34.09
CA ALA A 223 36.58 -16.37 -34.20
C ALA A 223 36.49 -16.98 -35.60
N LYS A 224 35.31 -16.97 -36.24
CA LYS A 224 35.12 -17.42 -37.62
C LYS A 224 35.90 -16.55 -38.60
N ALA A 225 35.84 -15.24 -38.47
CA ALA A 225 36.59 -14.31 -39.31
C ALA A 225 38.10 -14.51 -39.16
N ALA A 226 38.61 -14.74 -37.95
CA ALA A 226 40.00 -15.05 -37.70
C ALA A 226 40.44 -16.38 -38.33
N GLU A 227 39.57 -17.40 -38.28
CA GLU A 227 39.83 -18.71 -38.91
C GLU A 227 39.88 -18.60 -40.46
N GLU A 228 38.95 -17.85 -41.05
CA GLU A 228 38.94 -17.57 -42.49
C GLU A 228 40.17 -16.77 -42.94
N ALA A 229 40.54 -15.74 -42.16
CA ALA A 229 41.77 -14.97 -42.42
C ALA A 229 43.02 -15.85 -42.34
N ALA A 230 43.08 -16.76 -41.36
CA ALA A 230 44.18 -17.71 -41.22
C ALA A 230 44.23 -18.76 -42.34
N LYS A 231 43.10 -19.10 -42.96
CA LYS A 231 43.03 -20.00 -44.13
C LYS A 231 43.49 -19.30 -45.38
N ASN A 232 43.30 -17.99 -45.51
CA ASN A 232 43.62 -17.19 -46.67
C ASN A 232 44.99 -16.47 -46.57
N ASP A 233 45.80 -16.75 -45.55
CA ASP A 233 47.12 -16.15 -45.35
C ASP A 233 48.11 -16.79 -46.37
N PRO A 234 48.62 -16.02 -47.34
CA PRO A 234 49.57 -16.51 -48.35
C PRO A 234 50.93 -16.91 -47.79
N ASN A 235 51.26 -16.53 -46.53
CA ASN A 235 52.50 -16.87 -45.82
C ASN A 235 52.39 -18.08 -44.91
N ARG A 236 51.29 -18.81 -44.94
CA ARG A 236 51.08 -19.99 -44.10
C ARG A 236 52.04 -21.10 -44.53
N PRO A 237 52.95 -21.57 -43.65
CA PRO A 237 53.79 -22.73 -43.97
C PRO A 237 52.95 -23.97 -44.23
N PRO A 238 53.28 -24.79 -45.23
CA PRO A 238 52.51 -26.01 -45.52
C PRO A 238 52.51 -26.93 -44.29
N GLN A 239 51.32 -27.35 -43.88
CA GLN A 239 51.16 -28.31 -42.79
C GLN A 239 51.86 -29.60 -43.20
N GLY A 240 53.04 -29.89 -42.59
CA GLY A 240 53.87 -31.02 -42.87
C GLY A 240 53.12 -32.34 -42.66
N ALA A 241 53.22 -33.18 -43.66
CA ALA A 241 52.78 -34.55 -43.64
C ALA A 241 53.36 -35.26 -42.39
N LYS A 242 52.53 -35.78 -41.54
CA LYS A 242 52.95 -36.65 -40.43
C LYS A 242 53.64 -37.87 -41.00
N GLY A 243 54.96 -37.91 -40.83
CA GLY A 243 55.81 -38.98 -41.24
C GLY A 243 55.36 -40.33 -40.73
N ALA A 244 55.26 -41.29 -41.63
CA ALA A 244 55.10 -42.69 -41.35
C ALA A 244 56.23 -43.16 -40.44
N LYS A 245 55.91 -43.63 -39.26
CA LYS A 245 56.86 -44.42 -38.43
C LYS A 245 57.06 -45.78 -39.07
N SER A 246 58.21 -45.95 -39.65
CA SER A 246 58.69 -47.28 -40.06
C SER A 246 58.85 -48.16 -38.82
N ALA A 247 58.26 -49.34 -38.85
CA ALA A 247 58.58 -50.45 -37.98
C ALA A 247 59.95 -51.01 -38.37
N GLN A 248 60.88 -51.08 -37.43
CA GLN A 248 62.00 -52.02 -37.49
C GLN A 248 62.48 -52.39 -36.08
N LYS A 249 62.36 -53.71 -35.84
CA LYS A 249 63.02 -54.60 -34.88
C LYS A 249 62.79 -54.39 -33.39
#